data_cfa892355c60a93bef5c2e8aa75e5eeb
#
_entry.id   cfa892355c60a93bef5c2e8aa75e5eeb
#
_cell.length_a   1.000
_cell.length_b   1.000
_cell.length_c   1.000
_cell.angle_alpha   90.00
_cell.angle_beta   90.00
_cell.angle_gamma   90.00
#
_symmetry.space_group_name_H-M   'P 1'
#
loop_
_entity.id
_entity.type
_entity.pdbx_description
1 polymer ?
#
loop_
_entity_poly.entity_id
_entity_poly.type
_entity_poly.pdbx_seq_one_letter_code
_entity_poly.pdbx_strand_id
1 'polypeptide(L)'
;MKILKNRYKNKILHIQNNKRIIENKIKNKSGIYKFINYIPLVIISIFYFLPEIIILSLISAVILYSSVSLYSKRYIYSSIEEIPYNDVALVLGTSKYMNNGQINMYFKFRMDAAYELYKSGKVKYILVSGDNRYKSYNEPRQMRLDLIKLGVNKKHIFLDFAGFRTRDSIIRANKVFELTNFTIVSQPFHNERAILIARQKNINAIAYNADNVRKLYRVRQFPRELGARALMFLDILFNKPPKFYGDIIKIEEREDTVIDKSNKLDKSTIKKL
;
A
#
# COMPACT_ATOMS: atom_id res chain seq x y z
N MET A 1 -37.88 -9.22 -9.40
CA MET A 1 -38.24 -8.73 -8.06
C MET A 1 -39.14 -9.71 -7.26
N LYS A 2 -40.24 -10.26 -7.82
CA LYS A 2 -41.11 -11.24 -7.14
C LYS A 2 -40.40 -12.54 -6.67
N ILE A 3 -39.50 -13.09 -7.48
CA ILE A 3 -38.72 -14.32 -7.18
C ILE A 3 -37.79 -14.12 -5.97
N LEU A 4 -37.07 -13.00 -5.91
CA LEU A 4 -36.20 -12.66 -4.79
C LEU A 4 -37.00 -12.48 -3.50
N LYS A 5 -38.17 -11.82 -3.58
CA LYS A 5 -39.04 -11.60 -2.41
C LYS A 5 -39.59 -12.92 -1.85
N ASN A 6 -39.93 -13.86 -2.72
CA ASN A 6 -40.39 -15.20 -2.30
C ASN A 6 -39.25 -16.03 -1.68
N ARG A 7 -38.05 -15.98 -2.26
CA ARG A 7 -36.88 -16.68 -1.73
C ARG A 7 -36.51 -16.16 -0.32
N TYR A 8 -36.58 -14.84 -0.13
CA TYR A 8 -36.33 -14.22 1.16
C TYR A 8 -37.37 -14.62 2.21
N LYS A 9 -38.64 -14.58 1.83
CA LYS A 9 -39.76 -15.00 2.69
C LYS A 9 -39.63 -16.47 3.15
N ASN A 10 -39.24 -17.37 2.25
CA ASN A 10 -39.05 -18.78 2.58
C ASN A 10 -37.87 -19.01 3.52
N LYS A 11 -36.76 -18.27 3.35
CA LYS A 11 -35.60 -18.30 4.26
C LYS A 11 -36.00 -17.89 5.69
N ILE A 12 -36.72 -16.78 5.82
CA ILE A 12 -37.18 -16.28 7.12
C ILE A 12 -38.14 -17.30 7.76
N LEU A 13 -39.09 -17.85 7.01
CA LEU A 13 -40.05 -18.84 7.52
C LEU A 13 -39.33 -20.08 8.06
N HIS A 14 -38.33 -20.58 7.36
CA HIS A 14 -37.52 -21.72 7.78
C HIS A 14 -36.77 -21.45 9.09
N ILE A 15 -36.19 -20.27 9.22
CA ILE A 15 -35.48 -19.84 10.44
C ILE A 15 -36.45 -19.71 11.63
N GLN A 16 -37.64 -19.12 11.41
CA GLN A 16 -38.66 -18.98 12.42
C GLN A 16 -39.19 -20.34 12.92
N ASN A 17 -39.41 -21.29 12.00
CA ASN A 17 -39.83 -22.64 12.37
C ASN A 17 -38.78 -23.35 13.21
N ASN A 18 -37.51 -23.29 12.83
CA ASN A 18 -36.42 -23.87 13.62
C ASN A 18 -36.26 -23.20 15.00
N LYS A 19 -36.45 -21.89 15.10
CA LYS A 19 -36.44 -21.14 16.37
C LYS A 19 -37.57 -21.67 17.29
N ARG A 20 -38.78 -21.83 16.77
CA ARG A 20 -39.93 -22.35 17.54
C ARG A 20 -39.69 -23.76 18.05
N ILE A 21 -39.08 -24.65 17.25
CA ILE A 21 -38.71 -26.02 17.66
C ILE A 21 -37.69 -25.98 18.80
N ILE A 22 -36.70 -25.14 18.73
CA ILE A 22 -35.67 -24.97 19.77
C ILE A 22 -36.30 -24.40 21.04
N GLU A 23 -37.13 -23.38 20.97
CA GLU A 23 -37.81 -22.77 22.11
C GLU A 23 -38.67 -23.80 22.86
N ASN A 24 -39.39 -24.66 22.16
CA ASN A 24 -40.18 -25.73 22.78
C ASN A 24 -39.30 -26.77 23.50
N LYS A 25 -38.11 -27.08 22.98
CA LYS A 25 -37.16 -28.03 23.58
C LYS A 25 -36.46 -27.52 24.83
N ILE A 26 -36.31 -26.19 25.01
CA ILE A 26 -35.50 -25.59 26.06
C ILE A 26 -36.28 -24.83 27.14
N LYS A 27 -37.62 -24.89 27.09
CA LYS A 27 -38.55 -24.13 27.94
C LYS A 27 -38.19 -24.19 29.46
N ASN A 28 -37.61 -25.30 29.91
CA ASN A 28 -37.28 -25.55 31.35
C ASN A 28 -35.78 -25.79 31.61
N LYS A 29 -34.83 -25.37 30.71
CA LYS A 29 -33.39 -25.62 30.86
C LYS A 29 -32.62 -24.38 31.30
N SER A 30 -31.46 -24.58 31.96
CA SER A 30 -30.58 -23.51 32.42
C SER A 30 -30.02 -22.63 31.29
N GLY A 31 -29.55 -21.41 31.58
CA GLY A 31 -29.08 -20.42 30.59
C GLY A 31 -28.05 -20.94 29.62
N ILE A 32 -27.06 -21.75 30.07
CA ILE A 32 -26.02 -22.35 29.23
C ILE A 32 -26.62 -23.33 28.20
N TYR A 33 -27.57 -24.17 28.63
CA TYR A 33 -28.27 -25.08 27.73
C TYR A 33 -29.12 -24.35 26.68
N LYS A 34 -29.70 -23.21 27.02
CA LYS A 34 -30.39 -22.34 26.06
C LYS A 34 -29.42 -21.87 24.99
N PHE A 35 -28.26 -21.34 25.40
CA PHE A 35 -27.23 -20.83 24.47
C PHE A 35 -26.76 -21.91 23.49
N ILE A 36 -26.38 -23.10 23.99
CA ILE A 36 -25.90 -24.21 23.16
C ILE A 36 -26.95 -24.64 22.12
N ASN A 37 -28.22 -24.67 22.47
CA ASN A 37 -29.28 -25.09 21.55
C ASN A 37 -29.62 -24.04 20.47
N TYR A 38 -29.20 -22.75 20.62
CA TYR A 38 -29.32 -21.74 19.58
C TYR A 38 -28.18 -21.79 18.56
N ILE A 39 -27.03 -22.44 18.85
CA ILE A 39 -25.89 -22.55 17.94
C ILE A 39 -26.29 -23.12 16.56
N PRO A 40 -27.06 -24.23 16.47
CA PRO A 40 -27.50 -24.74 15.16
C PRO A 40 -28.35 -23.74 14.38
N LEU A 41 -29.23 -22.98 15.06
CA LEU A 41 -30.03 -21.96 14.41
C LEU A 41 -29.18 -20.82 13.83
N VAL A 42 -28.18 -20.39 14.56
CA VAL A 42 -27.22 -19.35 14.08
C VAL A 42 -26.45 -19.88 12.86
N ILE A 43 -25.97 -21.12 12.93
CA ILE A 43 -25.25 -21.75 11.80
C ILE A 43 -26.16 -21.86 10.57
N ILE A 44 -27.38 -22.31 10.73
CA ILE A 44 -28.36 -22.39 9.65
C ILE A 44 -28.61 -20.99 9.07
N SER A 45 -28.82 -20.00 9.90
CA SER A 45 -29.06 -18.62 9.46
C SER A 45 -27.85 -18.07 8.67
N ILE A 46 -26.62 -18.28 9.16
CA ILE A 46 -25.40 -17.88 8.46
C ILE A 46 -25.34 -18.56 7.08
N PHE A 47 -25.62 -19.88 7.02
CA PHE A 47 -25.58 -20.63 5.75
C PHE A 47 -26.60 -20.12 4.73
N TYR A 48 -27.81 -19.76 5.18
CA TYR A 48 -28.84 -19.21 4.30
C TYR A 48 -28.50 -17.81 3.77
N PHE A 49 -27.83 -16.96 4.56
CA PHE A 49 -27.47 -15.60 4.15
C PHE A 49 -26.05 -15.48 3.59
N LEU A 50 -25.25 -16.54 3.65
CA LEU A 50 -23.88 -16.54 3.17
C LEU A 50 -23.72 -16.05 1.72
N PRO A 51 -24.56 -16.49 0.73
CA PRO A 51 -24.44 -15.99 -0.63
C PRO A 51 -24.66 -14.48 -0.75
N GLU A 52 -25.62 -13.93 -0.01
CA GLU A 52 -25.91 -12.49 0.00
C GLU A 52 -24.78 -11.71 0.64
N ILE A 53 -24.22 -12.20 1.74
CA ILE A 53 -23.06 -11.60 2.41
C ILE A 53 -21.84 -11.59 1.48
N ILE A 54 -21.60 -12.69 0.75
CA ILE A 54 -20.52 -12.77 -0.24
C ILE A 54 -20.73 -11.74 -1.36
N ILE A 55 -21.91 -11.68 -1.94
CA ILE A 55 -22.23 -10.73 -3.01
C ILE A 55 -22.05 -9.28 -2.51
N LEU A 56 -22.57 -8.96 -1.34
CA LEU A 56 -22.43 -7.61 -0.75
C LEU A 56 -20.97 -7.27 -0.47
N SER A 57 -20.18 -8.22 0.03
CA SER A 57 -18.74 -8.02 0.26
C SER A 57 -17.98 -7.80 -1.03
N LEU A 58 -18.31 -8.51 -2.11
CA LEU A 58 -17.71 -8.32 -3.43
C LEU A 58 -18.06 -6.95 -4.01
N ILE A 59 -19.32 -6.53 -3.94
CA ILE A 59 -19.75 -5.21 -4.38
C ILE A 59 -19.02 -4.12 -3.59
N SER A 60 -18.95 -4.25 -2.27
CA SER A 60 -18.24 -3.31 -1.40
C SER A 60 -16.75 -3.23 -1.73
N ALA A 61 -16.10 -4.37 -2.02
CA ALA A 61 -14.70 -4.42 -2.43
C ALA A 61 -14.47 -3.69 -3.77
N VAL A 62 -15.37 -3.86 -4.75
CA VAL A 62 -15.31 -3.16 -6.04
C VAL A 62 -15.50 -1.65 -5.85
N ILE A 63 -16.47 -1.23 -5.03
CA ILE A 63 -16.71 0.19 -4.73
C ILE A 63 -15.46 0.80 -4.07
N LEU A 64 -14.91 0.17 -3.04
CA LEU A 64 -13.71 0.62 -2.35
C LEU A 64 -12.50 0.68 -3.30
N TYR A 65 -12.33 -0.34 -4.13
CA TYR A 65 -11.25 -0.36 -5.12
C TYR A 65 -11.36 0.82 -6.10
N SER A 66 -12.55 1.03 -6.66
CA SER A 66 -12.81 2.07 -7.66
C SER A 66 -12.74 3.47 -7.07
N SER A 67 -13.18 3.68 -5.82
CA SER A 67 -13.12 4.97 -5.14
C SER A 67 -11.69 5.45 -4.91
N VAL A 68 -10.76 4.55 -4.56
CA VAL A 68 -9.33 4.88 -4.44
C VAL A 68 -8.78 5.37 -5.78
N SER A 69 -9.04 4.62 -6.87
CA SER A 69 -8.55 4.97 -8.20
C SER A 69 -9.13 6.30 -8.68
N LEU A 70 -10.44 6.51 -8.52
CA LEU A 70 -11.12 7.73 -8.95
C LEU A 70 -10.64 8.96 -8.16
N TYR A 71 -10.50 8.83 -6.84
CA TYR A 71 -10.01 9.91 -5.99
C TYR A 71 -8.57 10.30 -6.34
N SER A 72 -7.70 9.32 -6.55
CA SER A 72 -6.28 9.56 -6.75
C SER A 72 -5.93 10.08 -8.14
N LYS A 73 -6.76 9.80 -9.16
CA LYS A 73 -6.51 10.10 -10.57
C LYS A 73 -6.10 11.55 -10.81
N ARG A 74 -6.71 12.51 -10.12
CA ARG A 74 -6.44 13.96 -10.27
C ARG A 74 -5.05 14.41 -9.78
N TYR A 75 -4.34 13.55 -9.08
CA TYR A 75 -3.01 13.84 -8.53
C TYR A 75 -1.92 13.00 -9.18
N ILE A 76 -2.27 12.22 -10.20
CA ILE A 76 -1.36 11.27 -10.86
C ILE A 76 -1.15 11.70 -12.31
N TYR A 77 0.10 11.83 -12.69
CA TYR A 77 0.56 12.26 -14.01
C TYR A 77 1.26 11.10 -14.71
N SER A 78 1.17 11.07 -16.05
CA SER A 78 1.83 10.09 -16.90
C SER A 78 2.63 10.77 -18.05
N SER A 79 2.56 12.10 -18.14
CA SER A 79 3.35 12.92 -19.05
C SER A 79 4.31 13.80 -18.26
N ILE A 80 5.55 13.90 -18.76
CA ILE A 80 6.58 14.73 -18.14
C ILE A 80 6.29 16.24 -18.34
N GLU A 81 5.58 16.58 -19.40
CA GLU A 81 5.21 17.94 -19.73
C GLU A 81 4.18 18.48 -18.74
N GLU A 82 3.20 17.64 -18.37
CA GLU A 82 2.05 18.02 -17.54
C GLU A 82 2.36 18.05 -16.04
N ILE A 83 3.37 17.26 -15.59
CA ILE A 83 3.64 17.17 -14.17
C ILE A 83 4.25 18.46 -13.62
N PRO A 84 3.69 19.03 -12.53
CA PRO A 84 4.30 20.17 -11.83
C PRO A 84 5.66 19.85 -11.25
N TYR A 85 6.52 20.86 -11.11
CA TYR A 85 7.79 20.77 -10.41
C TYR A 85 7.59 20.50 -8.92
N ASN A 86 8.44 19.65 -8.36
CA ASN A 86 8.66 19.46 -6.93
C ASN A 86 10.16 19.28 -6.68
N ASP A 87 10.69 19.73 -5.54
CA ASP A 87 12.11 19.57 -5.23
C ASP A 87 12.54 18.11 -5.16
N VAL A 88 11.69 17.22 -4.66
CA VAL A 88 12.05 15.83 -4.37
C VAL A 88 11.11 14.85 -5.05
N ALA A 89 11.68 13.83 -5.71
CA ALA A 89 10.99 12.61 -6.09
C ALA A 89 11.17 11.52 -5.01
N LEU A 90 10.07 11.04 -4.43
CA LEU A 90 10.05 9.86 -3.56
C LEU A 90 9.84 8.62 -4.42
N VAL A 91 10.87 7.82 -4.61
CA VAL A 91 10.80 6.55 -5.37
C VAL A 91 10.52 5.41 -4.42
N LEU A 92 9.35 4.76 -4.60
CA LEU A 92 8.96 3.63 -3.76
C LEU A 92 9.71 2.35 -4.13
N GLY A 93 10.22 1.65 -3.13
CA GLY A 93 11.02 0.45 -3.29
C GLY A 93 10.29 -0.75 -3.88
N THR A 94 11.04 -1.58 -4.55
CA THR A 94 10.67 -2.93 -4.99
C THR A 94 11.95 -3.73 -5.26
N SER A 95 11.88 -5.06 -5.13
CA SER A 95 13.04 -5.92 -5.37
C SER A 95 13.58 -5.76 -6.78
N LYS A 96 14.91 -5.62 -6.91
CA LYS A 96 15.61 -5.52 -8.21
C LYS A 96 15.53 -6.81 -9.01
N TYR A 97 15.56 -7.95 -8.32
CA TYR A 97 15.53 -9.27 -8.96
C TYR A 97 14.26 -10.03 -8.57
N MET A 98 13.76 -10.81 -9.49
CA MET A 98 12.74 -11.82 -9.24
C MET A 98 13.36 -13.10 -8.67
N ASN A 99 12.54 -14.02 -8.14
CA ASN A 99 13.02 -15.28 -7.56
C ASN A 99 13.82 -16.16 -8.55
N ASN A 100 13.62 -15.99 -9.84
CA ASN A 100 14.35 -16.67 -10.91
C ASN A 100 15.64 -15.95 -11.33
N GLY A 101 16.09 -14.93 -10.60
CA GLY A 101 17.28 -14.14 -10.88
C GLY A 101 17.14 -13.09 -12.00
N GLN A 102 16.03 -13.05 -12.71
CA GLN A 102 15.80 -12.04 -13.75
C GLN A 102 15.54 -10.66 -13.15
N ILE A 103 15.86 -9.61 -13.91
CA ILE A 103 15.56 -8.23 -13.52
C ILE A 103 14.04 -8.04 -13.42
N ASN A 104 13.61 -7.49 -12.31
CA ASN A 104 12.23 -7.08 -12.11
C ASN A 104 11.92 -5.82 -12.91
N MET A 105 11.07 -5.93 -13.90
CA MET A 105 10.71 -4.80 -14.77
C MET A 105 10.03 -3.66 -14.00
N TYR A 106 9.32 -3.94 -12.90
CA TYR A 106 8.79 -2.89 -12.01
C TYR A 106 9.90 -2.03 -11.42
N PHE A 107 11.02 -2.65 -11.03
CA PHE A 107 12.19 -1.93 -10.54
C PHE A 107 12.79 -1.07 -11.64
N LYS A 108 13.08 -1.67 -12.82
CA LYS A 108 13.68 -0.95 -13.94
C LYS A 108 12.86 0.28 -14.31
N PHE A 109 11.56 0.12 -14.54
CA PHE A 109 10.68 1.23 -14.95
C PHE A 109 10.60 2.35 -13.91
N ARG A 110 10.71 2.03 -12.59
CA ARG A 110 10.79 3.10 -11.57
C ARG A 110 12.09 3.88 -11.64
N MET A 111 13.20 3.21 -11.90
CA MET A 111 14.50 3.89 -12.08
C MET A 111 14.48 4.78 -13.31
N ASP A 112 13.94 4.26 -14.42
CA ASP A 112 13.81 5.02 -15.67
C ASP A 112 12.93 6.27 -15.47
N ALA A 113 11.76 6.14 -14.84
CA ALA A 113 10.84 7.24 -14.56
C ALA A 113 11.44 8.29 -13.59
N ALA A 114 12.16 7.85 -12.57
CA ALA A 114 12.83 8.76 -11.64
C ALA A 114 13.97 9.53 -12.34
N TYR A 115 14.70 8.86 -13.20
CA TYR A 115 15.73 9.51 -14.03
C TYR A 115 15.13 10.51 -15.02
N GLU A 116 14.01 10.18 -15.65
CA GLU A 116 13.31 11.07 -16.57
C GLU A 116 12.88 12.38 -15.89
N LEU A 117 12.27 12.30 -14.71
CA LEU A 117 11.92 13.47 -13.90
C LEU A 117 13.15 14.31 -13.52
N TYR A 118 14.24 13.67 -13.16
CA TYR A 118 15.48 14.35 -12.81
C TYR A 118 16.12 15.04 -14.03
N LYS A 119 16.23 14.33 -15.16
CA LYS A 119 16.82 14.83 -16.40
C LYS A 119 16.04 16.00 -16.99
N SER A 120 14.70 15.96 -16.88
CA SER A 120 13.81 17.02 -17.37
C SER A 120 13.72 18.23 -16.43
N GLY A 121 14.45 18.21 -15.28
CA GLY A 121 14.42 19.28 -14.30
C GLY A 121 13.09 19.40 -13.53
N LYS A 122 12.25 18.36 -13.58
CA LYS A 122 10.99 18.33 -12.82
C LYS A 122 11.20 18.02 -11.33
N VAL A 123 12.37 17.45 -10.99
CA VAL A 123 12.83 17.28 -9.60
C VAL A 123 14.32 17.57 -9.51
N LYS A 124 14.79 18.10 -8.36
CA LYS A 124 16.19 18.35 -8.05
C LYS A 124 16.82 17.17 -7.33
N TYR A 125 16.10 16.54 -6.41
CA TYR A 125 16.60 15.45 -5.58
C TYR A 125 15.72 14.21 -5.73
N ILE A 126 16.32 13.04 -5.45
CA ILE A 126 15.65 11.75 -5.44
C ILE A 126 15.81 11.10 -4.07
N LEU A 127 14.71 10.82 -3.38
CA LEU A 127 14.65 10.02 -2.16
C LEU A 127 14.19 8.61 -2.53
N VAL A 128 15.08 7.63 -2.43
CA VAL A 128 14.73 6.22 -2.64
C VAL A 128 14.37 5.57 -1.31
N SER A 129 13.15 5.04 -1.18
CA SER A 129 12.63 4.45 0.05
C SER A 129 12.29 2.99 -0.15
N GLY A 130 12.90 2.10 0.63
CA GLY A 130 12.73 0.66 0.47
C GLY A 130 13.10 -0.16 1.71
N ASP A 131 13.04 -1.46 1.56
CA ASP A 131 13.29 -2.44 2.62
C ASP A 131 14.78 -2.74 2.77
N ASN A 132 15.27 -2.74 4.02
CA ASN A 132 16.64 -3.06 4.40
C ASN A 132 16.71 -4.13 5.50
N ARG A 133 15.67 -4.94 5.70
CA ARG A 133 15.63 -5.95 6.78
C ARG A 133 16.56 -7.12 6.56
N TYR A 134 16.92 -7.42 5.32
CA TYR A 134 17.77 -8.55 4.99
C TYR A 134 19.23 -8.11 4.83
N LYS A 135 20.16 -8.75 5.56
CA LYS A 135 21.61 -8.45 5.46
C LYS A 135 22.16 -8.64 4.05
N SER A 136 21.58 -9.56 3.28
CA SER A 136 22.00 -9.89 1.91
C SER A 136 21.48 -8.95 0.85
N TYR A 137 20.44 -8.13 1.16
CA TYR A 137 19.78 -7.30 0.17
C TYR A 137 19.27 -5.98 0.74
N ASN A 138 19.71 -4.88 0.15
CA ASN A 138 19.37 -3.51 0.52
C ASN A 138 18.78 -2.78 -0.69
N GLU A 139 17.45 -2.63 -0.71
CA GLU A 139 16.74 -2.01 -1.83
C GLU A 139 17.21 -0.57 -2.12
N PRO A 140 17.25 0.36 -1.16
CA PRO A 140 17.69 1.73 -1.42
C PRO A 140 19.08 1.82 -2.02
N ARG A 141 20.02 0.95 -1.58
CA ARG A 141 21.38 0.92 -2.18
C ARG A 141 21.36 0.47 -3.64
N GLN A 142 20.57 -0.55 -3.97
CA GLN A 142 20.45 -1.01 -5.36
C GLN A 142 19.84 0.07 -6.24
N MET A 143 18.78 0.74 -5.75
CA MET A 143 18.15 1.84 -6.47
C MET A 143 19.13 2.99 -6.71
N ARG A 144 19.90 3.38 -5.69
CA ARG A 144 20.95 4.42 -5.83
C ARG A 144 21.98 4.06 -6.88
N LEU A 145 22.51 2.84 -6.85
CA LEU A 145 23.53 2.40 -7.80
C LEU A 145 23.02 2.45 -9.25
N ASP A 146 21.76 2.07 -9.47
CA ASP A 146 21.19 2.09 -10.82
C ASP A 146 20.87 3.52 -11.27
N LEU A 147 20.40 4.41 -10.39
CA LEU A 147 20.22 5.84 -10.70
C LEU A 147 21.54 6.54 -11.05
N ILE A 148 22.63 6.22 -10.34
CA ILE A 148 23.97 6.74 -10.67
C ILE A 148 24.42 6.25 -12.06
N LYS A 149 24.17 4.97 -12.39
CA LYS A 149 24.47 4.42 -13.73
C LYS A 149 23.67 5.09 -14.83
N LEU A 150 22.45 5.54 -14.56
CA LEU A 150 21.60 6.30 -15.48
C LEU A 150 22.08 7.76 -15.66
N GLY A 151 22.93 8.27 -14.77
CA GLY A 151 23.49 9.63 -14.86
C GLY A 151 22.98 10.61 -13.78
N VAL A 152 22.27 10.13 -12.76
CA VAL A 152 21.89 10.98 -11.62
C VAL A 152 23.13 11.28 -10.75
N ASN A 153 23.34 12.55 -10.39
CA ASN A 153 24.42 12.93 -9.49
C ASN A 153 24.25 12.22 -8.12
N LYS A 154 25.31 11.53 -7.67
CA LYS A 154 25.31 10.82 -6.38
C LYS A 154 24.95 11.70 -5.18
N LYS A 155 25.21 13.00 -5.23
CA LYS A 155 24.89 14.01 -4.19
C LYS A 155 23.40 14.33 -4.12
N HIS A 156 22.65 14.08 -5.19
CA HIS A 156 21.21 14.34 -5.29
C HIS A 156 20.37 13.13 -4.93
N ILE A 157 20.97 11.98 -4.51
CA ILE A 157 20.24 10.75 -4.16
C ILE A 157 20.31 10.51 -2.65
N PHE A 158 19.16 10.49 -2.01
CA PHE A 158 18.97 10.22 -0.59
C PHE A 158 18.36 8.84 -0.38
N LEU A 159 18.68 8.19 0.75
CA LEU A 159 18.29 6.82 1.04
C LEU A 159 17.42 6.78 2.30
N ASP A 160 16.24 6.17 2.17
CA ASP A 160 15.38 5.79 3.28
C ASP A 160 15.36 4.26 3.40
N PHE A 161 15.96 3.76 4.49
CA PHE A 161 16.13 2.33 4.74
C PHE A 161 14.97 1.68 5.52
N ALA A 162 13.94 2.44 5.88
CA ALA A 162 12.83 1.95 6.68
C ALA A 162 11.46 2.09 5.98
N GLY A 163 11.48 2.13 4.66
CA GLY A 163 10.28 2.13 3.81
C GLY A 163 9.71 0.72 3.61
N PHE A 164 9.32 0.03 4.69
CA PHE A 164 8.84 -1.36 4.63
C PHE A 164 7.48 -1.51 3.98
N ARG A 165 6.65 -0.48 4.07
CA ARG A 165 5.32 -0.37 3.46
C ARG A 165 5.17 0.99 2.79
N THR A 166 4.26 1.09 1.83
CA THR A 166 3.91 2.38 1.20
C THR A 166 3.66 3.48 2.21
N ARG A 167 2.92 3.15 3.30
CA ARG A 167 2.60 4.09 4.35
C ARG A 167 3.84 4.57 5.12
N ASP A 168 4.77 3.66 5.42
CA ASP A 168 6.00 4.02 6.10
C ASP A 168 6.82 5.00 5.24
N SER A 169 6.98 4.70 3.94
CA SER A 169 7.67 5.59 3.00
C SER A 169 7.07 7.00 2.96
N ILE A 170 5.75 7.11 2.86
CA ILE A 170 5.04 8.40 2.78
C ILE A 170 5.17 9.19 4.09
N ILE A 171 4.93 8.54 5.25
CA ILE A 171 5.01 9.24 6.53
C ILE A 171 6.45 9.63 6.86
N ARG A 172 7.42 8.77 6.54
CA ARG A 172 8.83 9.06 6.76
C ARG A 172 9.34 10.16 5.84
N ALA A 173 8.91 10.23 4.59
CA ALA A 173 9.19 11.36 3.71
C ALA A 173 8.79 12.70 4.36
N ASN A 174 7.64 12.74 5.03
CA ASN A 174 7.18 13.93 5.75
C ASN A 174 7.86 14.12 7.12
N LYS A 175 7.96 13.08 7.96
CA LYS A 175 8.37 13.22 9.37
C LYS A 175 9.87 13.13 9.58
N VAL A 176 10.59 12.39 8.74
CA VAL A 176 12.05 12.19 8.84
C VAL A 176 12.80 13.08 7.87
N PHE A 177 12.27 13.26 6.66
CA PHE A 177 12.89 14.09 5.63
C PHE A 177 12.24 15.48 5.49
N GLU A 178 11.29 15.81 6.36
CA GLU A 178 10.59 17.12 6.44
C GLU A 178 9.95 17.59 5.12
N LEU A 179 9.58 16.64 4.24
CA LEU A 179 8.97 16.96 2.95
C LEU A 179 7.47 17.24 3.12
N THR A 180 7.04 18.44 2.76
CA THR A 180 5.62 18.82 2.72
C THR A 180 4.99 18.59 1.35
N ASN A 181 5.80 18.78 0.29
CA ASN A 181 5.42 18.53 -1.11
C ASN A 181 6.49 17.66 -1.77
N PHE A 182 6.08 16.66 -2.51
CA PHE A 182 6.99 15.80 -3.27
C PHE A 182 6.25 15.01 -4.35
N THR A 183 7.00 14.49 -5.31
CA THR A 183 6.50 13.64 -6.38
C THR A 183 6.76 12.17 -6.07
N ILE A 184 5.71 11.36 -5.93
CA ILE A 184 5.82 9.92 -5.73
C ILE A 184 6.07 9.25 -7.08
N VAL A 185 7.04 8.34 -7.16
CA VAL A 185 7.34 7.58 -8.38
C VAL A 185 7.14 6.09 -8.14
N SER A 186 6.13 5.53 -8.83
CA SER A 186 5.85 4.10 -8.81
C SER A 186 4.90 3.71 -9.96
N GLN A 187 4.45 2.45 -10.02
CA GLN A 187 3.42 2.03 -10.96
C GLN A 187 2.05 2.59 -10.59
N PRO A 188 1.12 2.73 -11.57
CA PRO A 188 -0.20 3.36 -11.36
C PRO A 188 -0.96 2.85 -10.15
N PHE A 189 -1.10 1.53 -10.00
CA PHE A 189 -1.83 0.92 -8.87
C PHE A 189 -1.20 1.26 -7.50
N HIS A 190 0.12 1.39 -7.45
CA HIS A 190 0.86 1.73 -6.23
C HIS A 190 0.77 3.23 -5.94
N ASN A 191 0.84 4.08 -6.98
CA ASN A 191 0.67 5.53 -6.87
C ASN A 191 -0.72 5.90 -6.35
N GLU A 192 -1.79 5.24 -6.83
CA GLU A 192 -3.16 5.45 -6.34
C GLU A 192 -3.24 5.25 -4.81
N ARG A 193 -2.67 4.16 -4.30
CA ARG A 193 -2.64 3.89 -2.86
C ARG A 193 -1.77 4.88 -2.10
N ALA A 194 -0.61 5.24 -2.65
CA ALA A 194 0.33 6.18 -2.01
C ALA A 194 -0.27 7.59 -1.90
N ILE A 195 -0.95 8.06 -2.94
CA ILE A 195 -1.67 9.35 -2.93
C ILE A 195 -2.75 9.38 -1.86
N LEU A 196 -3.57 8.33 -1.75
CA LEU A 196 -4.61 8.29 -0.72
C LEU A 196 -4.01 8.38 0.70
N ILE A 197 -2.92 7.64 0.95
CA ILE A 197 -2.20 7.70 2.24
C ILE A 197 -1.65 9.11 2.49
N ALA A 198 -1.03 9.75 1.49
CA ALA A 198 -0.49 11.09 1.62
C ALA A 198 -1.60 12.10 1.98
N ARG A 199 -2.72 12.08 1.25
CA ARG A 199 -3.85 12.99 1.49
C ARG A 199 -4.49 12.79 2.85
N GLN A 200 -4.61 11.58 3.32
CA GLN A 200 -5.09 11.25 4.67
C GLN A 200 -4.19 11.82 5.78
N LYS A 201 -2.93 12.11 5.49
CA LYS A 201 -1.97 12.71 6.41
C LYS A 201 -1.74 14.20 6.15
N ASN A 202 -2.59 14.84 5.33
CA ASN A 202 -2.48 16.24 4.91
C ASN A 202 -1.13 16.56 4.23
N ILE A 203 -0.54 15.56 3.56
CA ILE A 203 0.71 15.70 2.81
C ILE A 203 0.35 16.05 1.36
N ASN A 204 0.93 17.12 0.85
CA ASN A 204 0.67 17.60 -0.51
C ASN A 204 1.57 16.89 -1.54
N ALA A 205 1.32 15.60 -1.77
CA ALA A 205 2.04 14.81 -2.77
C ALA A 205 1.27 14.70 -4.08
N ILE A 206 2.01 14.67 -5.19
CA ILE A 206 1.53 14.23 -6.51
C ILE A 206 2.28 12.96 -6.89
N ALA A 207 1.88 12.28 -7.96
CA ALA A 207 2.58 11.07 -8.40
C ALA A 207 2.85 11.09 -9.90
N TYR A 208 3.98 10.49 -10.27
CA TYR A 208 4.37 10.20 -11.64
C TYR A 208 4.33 8.69 -11.88
N ASN A 209 3.67 8.29 -12.95
CA ASN A 209 3.54 6.89 -13.30
C ASN A 209 4.80 6.38 -14.01
N ALA A 210 5.50 5.45 -13.36
CA ALA A 210 6.45 4.60 -14.06
C ALA A 210 5.70 3.64 -15.00
N ASP A 211 6.35 3.24 -16.09
CA ASP A 211 5.81 2.27 -17.03
C ASP A 211 5.31 1.00 -16.33
N ASN A 212 4.34 0.36 -16.95
CA ASN A 212 3.72 -0.83 -16.41
C ASN A 212 4.14 -2.08 -17.22
N VAL A 213 4.25 -3.20 -16.53
CA VAL A 213 4.51 -4.48 -17.19
C VAL A 213 3.29 -4.94 -18.01
N ARG A 214 3.50 -5.88 -18.94
CA ARG A 214 2.46 -6.43 -19.81
C ARG A 214 1.19 -6.84 -19.03
N LYS A 215 0.01 -6.77 -19.70
CA LYS A 215 -1.32 -7.04 -19.11
C LYS A 215 -1.39 -8.34 -18.26
N LEU A 216 -0.72 -9.41 -18.70
CA LEU A 216 -0.73 -10.69 -18.01
C LEU A 216 -0.16 -10.62 -16.58
N TYR A 217 0.87 -9.83 -16.36
CA TYR A 217 1.43 -9.62 -15.03
C TYR A 217 0.53 -8.77 -14.13
N ARG A 218 -0.30 -7.88 -14.71
CA ARG A 218 -1.28 -7.08 -13.95
C ARG A 218 -2.38 -7.94 -13.33
N VAL A 219 -2.84 -8.98 -14.03
CA VAL A 219 -3.86 -9.90 -13.50
C VAL A 219 -3.36 -10.60 -12.23
N ARG A 220 -2.09 -11.02 -12.19
CA ARG A 220 -1.47 -11.61 -10.99
C ARG A 220 -1.32 -10.62 -9.83
N GLN A 221 -1.23 -9.33 -10.11
CA GLN A 221 -1.11 -8.29 -9.06
C GLN A 221 -2.45 -7.94 -8.43
N PHE A 222 -3.58 -8.20 -9.10
CA PHE A 222 -4.89 -7.79 -8.63
C PHE A 222 -5.26 -8.32 -7.23
N PRO A 223 -5.14 -9.62 -6.91
CA PRO A 223 -5.45 -10.13 -5.56
C PRO A 223 -4.55 -9.52 -4.48
N ARG A 224 -3.26 -9.34 -4.79
CA ARG A 224 -2.30 -8.70 -3.89
C ARG A 224 -2.68 -7.24 -3.63
N GLU A 225 -3.07 -6.52 -4.67
CA GLU A 225 -3.44 -5.11 -4.56
C GLU A 225 -4.77 -4.94 -3.80
N LEU A 226 -5.72 -5.84 -3.98
CA LEU A 226 -6.97 -5.86 -3.21
C LEU A 226 -6.66 -6.00 -1.71
N GLY A 227 -5.81 -6.95 -1.33
CA GLY A 227 -5.36 -7.13 0.05
C GLY A 227 -4.58 -5.92 0.59
N ALA A 228 -3.72 -5.31 -0.24
CA ALA A 228 -2.96 -4.12 0.14
C ALA A 228 -3.85 -2.89 0.36
N ARG A 229 -4.92 -2.71 -0.43
CA ARG A 229 -5.92 -1.65 -0.23
C ARG A 229 -6.76 -1.90 1.02
N ALA A 230 -7.20 -3.12 1.26
CA ALA A 230 -7.92 -3.47 2.50
C ALA A 230 -7.06 -3.18 3.75
N LEU A 231 -5.79 -3.61 3.74
CA LEU A 231 -4.86 -3.33 4.83
C LEU A 231 -4.60 -1.82 5.01
N MET A 232 -4.51 -1.06 3.92
CA MET A 232 -4.38 0.40 3.95
C MET A 232 -5.58 1.05 4.66
N PHE A 233 -6.81 0.63 4.36
CA PHE A 233 -8.00 1.16 5.04
C PHE A 233 -7.99 0.85 6.54
N LEU A 234 -7.58 -0.36 6.92
CA LEU A 234 -7.41 -0.71 8.35
C LEU A 234 -6.32 0.15 9.02
N ASP A 235 -5.18 0.33 8.35
CA ASP A 235 -4.09 1.17 8.87
C ASP A 235 -4.51 2.64 9.00
N ILE A 236 -5.38 3.14 8.12
CA ILE A 236 -5.98 4.49 8.20
C ILE A 236 -6.94 4.55 9.39
N LEU A 237 -7.87 3.59 9.50
CA LEU A 237 -8.89 3.54 10.56
C LEU A 237 -8.27 3.49 11.96
N PHE A 238 -7.23 2.66 12.13
CA PHE A 238 -6.54 2.51 13.41
C PHE A 238 -5.38 3.50 13.60
N ASN A 239 -5.20 4.44 12.70
CA ASN A 239 -4.15 5.46 12.72
C ASN A 239 -2.75 4.92 13.11
N LYS A 240 -2.38 3.72 12.61
CA LYS A 240 -1.12 3.07 12.99
C LYS A 240 0.10 3.95 12.67
N PRO A 241 1.08 4.11 13.58
CA PRO A 241 2.34 4.81 13.29
C PRO A 241 3.21 4.02 12.29
N PRO A 242 4.20 4.62 11.62
CA PRO A 242 5.22 3.87 10.90
C PRO A 242 6.01 3.01 11.87
N LYS A 243 6.64 1.94 11.37
CA LYS A 243 7.38 1.00 12.21
C LYS A 243 8.58 1.65 12.90
N PHE A 244 9.24 2.58 12.22
CA PHE A 244 10.38 3.34 12.74
C PHE A 244 10.28 4.80 12.28
N TYR A 245 10.59 5.75 13.17
CA TYR A 245 10.78 7.15 12.82
C TYR A 245 12.24 7.40 12.46
N GLY A 246 13.17 7.43 13.37
CA GLY A 246 14.56 7.83 13.20
C GLY A 246 14.75 9.34 13.34
N ASP A 247 16.00 9.77 13.23
CA ASP A 247 16.38 11.18 13.31
C ASP A 247 15.97 11.95 12.06
N ILE A 248 15.81 13.28 12.18
CA ILE A 248 15.50 14.16 11.06
C ILE A 248 16.71 14.23 10.11
N ILE A 249 16.45 14.08 8.83
CA ILE A 249 17.45 14.13 7.76
C ILE A 249 17.02 15.19 6.74
N LYS A 250 17.71 16.31 6.70
CA LYS A 250 17.44 17.34 5.69
C LYS A 250 17.92 16.92 4.30
N ILE A 251 17.11 17.19 3.30
CA ILE A 251 17.47 16.99 1.89
C ILE A 251 18.10 18.28 1.37
N GLU A 252 19.42 18.34 1.43
CA GLU A 252 20.25 19.45 0.95
C GLU A 252 21.38 18.88 0.12
N GLU A 253 22.02 19.71 -0.71
CA GLU A 253 23.19 19.27 -1.48
C GLU A 253 24.33 18.84 -0.53
N ARG A 254 24.71 17.55 -0.61
CA ARG A 254 25.70 16.97 0.32
C ARG A 254 27.12 17.20 -0.17
N GLU A 255 27.98 17.60 0.73
CA GLU A 255 29.43 17.50 0.51
C GLU A 255 29.87 16.03 0.48
N ASP A 256 30.89 15.69 -0.32
CA ASP A 256 31.34 14.30 -0.53
C ASP A 256 31.75 13.57 0.76
N THR A 257 32.16 14.28 1.80
CA THR A 257 32.58 13.74 3.10
C THR A 257 31.45 13.13 3.93
N VAL A 258 30.18 13.54 3.70
CA VAL A 258 29.03 13.09 4.47
C VAL A 258 28.50 11.74 3.94
N ILE A 259 28.72 11.45 2.66
CA ILE A 259 28.22 10.21 2.01
C ILE A 259 28.91 8.97 2.60
N ASP A 260 30.17 9.08 3.01
CA ASP A 260 30.96 7.96 3.56
C ASP A 260 30.60 7.67 5.03
N LYS A 261 30.24 8.70 5.80
CA LYS A 261 29.79 8.53 7.20
C LYS A 261 28.42 7.87 7.31
N SER A 262 27.48 8.15 6.40
CA SER A 262 26.16 7.49 6.41
C SER A 262 26.25 5.98 6.14
N ASN A 263 27.26 5.54 5.37
CA ASN A 263 27.59 4.14 5.16
C ASN A 263 28.13 3.44 6.43
N LYS A 264 28.74 4.19 7.37
CA LYS A 264 29.24 3.66 8.66
C LYS A 264 28.17 3.66 9.75
N LEU A 265 27.32 4.68 9.81
CA LEU A 265 26.19 4.74 10.79
C LEU A 265 25.17 3.60 10.61
N ASP A 266 24.96 3.16 9.36
CA ASP A 266 24.06 2.04 9.04
C ASP A 266 24.47 0.73 9.77
N LYS A 267 25.77 0.49 9.96
CA LYS A 267 26.27 -0.70 10.68
C LYS A 267 26.11 -0.64 12.20
N SER A 268 26.07 0.55 12.78
CA SER A 268 25.98 0.73 14.24
C SER A 268 24.52 0.72 14.73
N THR A 269 23.60 1.22 13.93
CA THR A 269 22.15 1.25 14.24
C THR A 269 21.54 -0.14 14.16
N ILE A 270 22.02 -1.00 13.23
CA ILE A 270 21.56 -2.40 13.09
C ILE A 270 22.07 -3.28 14.25
N LYS A 271 23.15 -2.91 14.95
CA LYS A 271 23.67 -3.67 16.10
C LYS A 271 22.89 -3.46 17.39
N LYS A 272 22.02 -2.43 17.44
CA LYS A 272 21.19 -2.10 18.63
C LYS A 272 19.73 -2.51 18.47
N LEU A 273 19.36 -3.18 17.38
CA LEU A 273 18.05 -3.81 17.10
C LEU A 273 18.20 -5.35 17.04
#